data_7cbe58a1b6f5341569c42071c6408637
#
_entry.id   7cbe58a1b6f5341569c42071c6408637
#
_cell.length_a   1.000
_cell.length_b   1.000
_cell.length_c   1.000
_cell.angle_alpha   90.00
_cell.angle_beta   90.00
_cell.angle_gamma   90.00
#
_symmetry.space_group_name_H-M   'P 1'
#
loop_
_entity.id
_entity.type
_entity.pdbx_description
1 polymer ?
#
loop_
_entity_poly.entity_id
_entity_poly.type
_entity_poly.pdbx_seq_one_letter_code
_entity_poly.pdbx_strand_id
1 'polypeptide(L)'
;MNTLPHWWQNGVIYHIYPKSFQDTTGSGTGDLRGVTQRLDYLKTLGIDAIWLTPFYISPQVDNGYDVANYTAIDPSYGTLDDFDELVAEAHQRGIRIVLDMVFNHTSTQHAWFRESLNKASPYRQFYIWRDGTPEQLPNNWRSKFGGNAWRWHAESEQYYLHLFAPEQADLNWENPAVRAELKKVCEFWADRGVDGLRLDVINLISKDQDFPDDNIGDGRRFYTDGPRIHEYLQEMSRDVFTPRNLMTVGEMSSTSLENCQQYASLDGRELSMTFNFHHLKVDYPGGEKWTLAKPDFVALKTLFRHWQQGMHNKAWNALFWCNHDQPRIVSRFGDEGEYRIHAAKMLGMVLHGMQGTPYIYQGEELGMTNPHFSRITDYRDVESLNMFAELRASGREPDELLAILASKSRDNGRTPMQWDASHNAGFTEGEPWIGVCDNYETVNARAALDDADSVFYTYQSLIRLRKTLPVLTWGDYEDLLPEHPSLWCYRRQWQGQTLMVVANLSRERQQWQPDPVQGAWRVALGNYDDVPSRPNARLLRPFEAIWWVQE
;
A
#
# COMPACT_ATOMS: atom_id res chain seq x y z
N MET A 1 -12.71 -30.76 -2.95
CA MET A 1 -13.36 -30.11 -4.10
C MET A 1 -12.38 -29.05 -4.60
N ASN A 2 -11.93 -29.16 -5.87
CA ASN A 2 -11.14 -28.07 -6.49
C ASN A 2 -12.08 -26.92 -6.80
N THR A 3 -12.32 -26.03 -5.85
CA THR A 3 -12.98 -24.76 -6.13
C THR A 3 -12.01 -23.89 -6.93
N LEU A 4 -12.47 -23.37 -8.05
CA LEU A 4 -11.69 -22.39 -8.82
C LEU A 4 -11.41 -21.19 -7.92
N PRO A 5 -10.19 -20.64 -7.95
CA PRO A 5 -9.87 -19.46 -7.15
C PRO A 5 -10.69 -18.26 -7.60
N HIS A 6 -11.01 -17.36 -6.67
CA HIS A 6 -11.41 -16.01 -7.04
C HIS A 6 -10.29 -15.35 -7.86
N TRP A 7 -10.62 -14.45 -8.79
CA TRP A 7 -9.63 -13.81 -9.67
C TRP A 7 -8.48 -13.16 -8.91
N TRP A 8 -8.74 -12.65 -7.71
CA TRP A 8 -7.73 -11.98 -6.88
C TRP A 8 -6.87 -12.95 -6.08
N GLN A 9 -7.24 -14.23 -5.93
CA GLN A 9 -6.44 -15.20 -5.17
C GLN A 9 -5.19 -15.65 -5.93
N ASN A 10 -5.27 -15.77 -7.25
CA ASN A 10 -4.11 -16.04 -8.11
C ASN A 10 -3.72 -14.85 -9.00
N GLY A 11 -4.39 -13.72 -8.82
CA GLY A 11 -4.11 -12.48 -9.53
C GLY A 11 -3.05 -11.63 -8.84
N VAL A 12 -2.63 -10.57 -9.56
CA VAL A 12 -1.71 -9.54 -9.09
C VAL A 12 -2.32 -8.18 -9.40
N ILE A 13 -2.27 -7.27 -8.43
CA ILE A 13 -2.80 -5.91 -8.54
C ILE A 13 -1.65 -4.93 -8.66
N TYR A 14 -1.73 -4.02 -9.62
CA TYR A 14 -0.77 -2.93 -9.80
C TYR A 14 -1.32 -1.66 -9.18
N HIS A 15 -0.53 -1.04 -8.30
CA HIS A 15 -0.93 0.16 -7.57
C HIS A 15 -0.42 1.40 -8.30
N ILE A 16 -1.33 2.23 -8.76
CA ILE A 16 -1.06 3.50 -9.44
C ILE A 16 -1.33 4.67 -8.51
N TYR A 17 -0.35 5.57 -8.42
CA TYR A 17 -0.48 6.90 -7.84
C TYR A 17 -0.68 7.88 -9.01
N PRO A 18 -1.94 8.24 -9.37
CA PRO A 18 -2.23 8.95 -10.63
C PRO A 18 -1.48 10.26 -10.78
N LYS A 19 -1.29 10.98 -9.67
CA LYS A 19 -0.58 12.27 -9.64
C LYS A 19 0.86 12.18 -10.19
N SER A 20 1.48 11.01 -10.10
CA SER A 20 2.86 10.75 -10.50
C SER A 20 3.00 9.64 -11.55
N PHE A 21 1.96 9.29 -12.29
CA PHE A 21 2.03 8.19 -13.24
C PHE A 21 2.33 8.67 -14.67
N GLN A 22 1.43 9.45 -15.28
CA GLN A 22 1.62 10.04 -16.61
C GLN A 22 0.77 11.30 -16.74
N ASP A 23 1.40 12.42 -17.08
CA ASP A 23 0.75 13.68 -17.41
C ASP A 23 0.52 13.81 -18.92
N THR A 24 -0.70 14.11 -19.35
CA THR A 24 -1.05 14.31 -20.75
C THR A 24 -1.35 15.76 -21.12
N THR A 25 -1.37 16.67 -20.13
CA THR A 25 -1.77 18.06 -20.32
C THR A 25 -0.63 19.07 -20.20
N GLY A 26 0.54 18.63 -19.71
CA GLY A 26 1.67 19.51 -19.42
C GLY A 26 1.52 20.28 -18.11
N SER A 27 0.58 19.90 -17.24
CA SER A 27 0.34 20.54 -15.95
C SER A 27 1.42 20.24 -14.89
N GLY A 28 2.22 19.20 -15.10
CA GLY A 28 3.16 18.66 -14.11
C GLY A 28 2.54 17.64 -13.17
N THR A 29 1.25 17.38 -13.29
CA THR A 29 0.48 16.41 -12.51
C THR A 29 -0.07 15.34 -13.44
N GLY A 30 0.12 14.07 -13.09
CA GLY A 30 -0.45 12.94 -13.83
C GLY A 30 -1.98 12.97 -13.83
N ASP A 31 -2.58 12.30 -14.79
CA ASP A 31 -4.03 12.32 -15.02
C ASP A 31 -4.59 10.95 -15.46
N LEU A 32 -5.92 10.83 -15.52
CA LEU A 32 -6.59 9.58 -15.89
C LEU A 32 -6.33 9.17 -17.34
N ARG A 33 -6.24 10.13 -18.26
CA ARG A 33 -5.86 9.86 -19.66
C ARG A 33 -4.46 9.28 -19.76
N GLY A 34 -3.56 9.72 -18.88
CA GLY A 34 -2.22 9.16 -18.77
C GLY A 34 -2.22 7.69 -18.35
N VAL A 35 -3.09 7.32 -17.43
CA VAL A 35 -3.28 5.91 -17.06
C VAL A 35 -3.77 5.11 -18.27
N THR A 36 -4.76 5.62 -18.98
CA THR A 36 -5.30 4.98 -20.19
C THR A 36 -4.22 4.76 -21.26
N GLN A 37 -3.34 5.74 -21.47
CA GLN A 37 -2.22 5.63 -22.42
C GLN A 37 -1.21 4.54 -22.06
N ARG A 38 -1.10 4.16 -20.79
CA ARG A 38 -0.13 3.18 -20.29
C ARG A 38 -0.72 1.78 -20.05
N LEU A 39 -1.98 1.55 -20.43
CA LEU A 39 -2.63 0.25 -20.23
C LEU A 39 -1.95 -0.89 -20.99
N ASP A 40 -1.41 -0.64 -22.18
CA ASP A 40 -0.69 -1.68 -22.94
C ASP A 40 0.62 -2.09 -22.26
N TYR A 41 1.32 -1.17 -21.61
CA TYR A 41 2.45 -1.47 -20.76
C TYR A 41 2.05 -2.39 -19.60
N LEU A 42 0.95 -2.08 -18.91
CA LEU A 42 0.44 -2.89 -17.80
C LEU A 42 -0.06 -4.26 -18.28
N LYS A 43 -0.67 -4.33 -19.45
CA LYS A 43 -1.05 -5.59 -20.11
C LYS A 43 0.17 -6.46 -20.39
N THR A 44 1.24 -5.86 -20.86
CA THR A 44 2.52 -6.56 -21.14
C THR A 44 3.14 -7.10 -19.86
N LEU A 45 3.08 -6.34 -18.75
CA LEU A 45 3.51 -6.82 -17.44
C LEU A 45 2.68 -8.02 -16.97
N GLY A 46 1.39 -8.06 -17.31
CA GLY A 46 0.49 -9.20 -17.08
C GLY A 46 -0.41 -9.08 -15.85
N ILE A 47 -0.54 -7.88 -15.26
CA ILE A 47 -1.36 -7.63 -14.07
C ILE A 47 -2.86 -7.87 -14.34
N ASP A 48 -3.61 -8.18 -13.29
CA ASP A 48 -5.03 -8.52 -13.37
C ASP A 48 -5.95 -7.35 -13.03
N ALA A 49 -5.46 -6.41 -12.24
CA ALA A 49 -6.19 -5.22 -11.85
C ALA A 49 -5.25 -4.06 -11.56
N ILE A 50 -5.78 -2.85 -11.63
CA ILE A 50 -5.10 -1.64 -11.15
C ILE A 50 -5.87 -1.04 -9.98
N TRP A 51 -5.15 -0.62 -8.95
CA TRP A 51 -5.67 0.19 -7.87
C TRP A 51 -5.19 1.62 -8.05
N LEU A 52 -6.14 2.56 -8.11
CA LEU A 52 -5.89 4.00 -8.23
C LEU A 52 -6.07 4.66 -6.87
N THR A 53 -5.07 5.44 -6.40
CA THR A 53 -5.26 6.31 -5.24
C THR A 53 -6.27 7.43 -5.57
N PRO A 54 -6.80 8.17 -4.57
CA PRO A 54 -7.91 9.11 -4.79
C PRO A 54 -7.62 10.16 -5.87
N PHE A 55 -8.54 10.32 -6.78
CA PHE A 55 -8.56 11.35 -7.83
C PHE A 55 -9.86 12.19 -7.78
N TYR A 56 -10.59 12.08 -6.69
CA TYR A 56 -11.82 12.85 -6.43
C TYR A 56 -11.48 14.30 -6.15
N ILE A 57 -12.50 15.20 -6.19
CA ILE A 57 -12.31 16.60 -5.83
C ILE A 57 -11.71 16.70 -4.43
N SER A 58 -10.57 17.37 -4.33
CA SER A 58 -9.79 17.50 -3.11
C SER A 58 -8.99 18.80 -3.09
N PRO A 59 -8.89 19.49 -1.93
CA PRO A 59 -7.96 20.59 -1.74
C PRO A 59 -6.47 20.17 -1.75
N GLN A 60 -6.17 18.88 -1.77
CA GLN A 60 -4.81 18.31 -1.85
C GLN A 60 -3.95 18.57 -0.60
N VAL A 61 -4.54 18.76 0.57
CA VAL A 61 -3.79 18.90 1.83
C VAL A 61 -3.02 17.63 2.14
N ASP A 62 -3.65 16.48 1.90
CA ASP A 62 -3.05 15.14 2.01
C ASP A 62 -3.07 14.40 0.66
N ASN A 63 -2.74 15.11 -0.41
CA ASN A 63 -2.59 14.59 -1.78
C ASN A 63 -3.75 13.69 -2.22
N GLY A 64 -5.00 14.12 -1.97
CA GLY A 64 -6.22 13.45 -2.39
C GLY A 64 -6.93 12.67 -1.29
N TYR A 65 -6.27 12.36 -0.17
CA TYR A 65 -6.92 11.69 0.97
C TYR A 65 -7.76 12.63 1.84
N ASP A 66 -7.85 13.89 1.50
CA ASP A 66 -8.80 14.88 1.98
C ASP A 66 -9.89 15.09 0.91
N VAL A 67 -10.86 14.18 0.87
CA VAL A 67 -11.89 14.14 -0.18
C VAL A 67 -12.99 15.17 0.08
N ALA A 68 -13.22 16.08 -0.89
CA ALA A 68 -14.28 17.09 -0.82
C ALA A 68 -15.56 16.67 -1.55
N ASN A 69 -15.49 15.72 -2.50
CA ASN A 69 -16.64 15.13 -3.18
C ASN A 69 -16.27 13.76 -3.70
N TYR A 70 -16.90 12.71 -3.17
CA TYR A 70 -16.60 11.31 -3.50
C TYR A 70 -17.06 10.88 -4.90
N THR A 71 -17.97 11.60 -5.53
CA THR A 71 -18.61 11.20 -6.80
C THR A 71 -18.28 12.14 -7.96
N ALA A 72 -17.28 13.00 -7.79
CA ALA A 72 -16.77 13.90 -8.82
C ALA A 72 -15.25 13.80 -8.91
N ILE A 73 -14.73 13.95 -10.11
CA ILE A 73 -13.30 13.88 -10.38
C ILE A 73 -12.73 15.29 -10.27
N ASP A 74 -11.59 15.41 -9.57
CA ASP A 74 -10.85 16.67 -9.53
C ASP A 74 -10.40 17.06 -10.95
N PRO A 75 -10.64 18.30 -11.40
CA PRO A 75 -10.31 18.73 -12.76
C PRO A 75 -8.82 18.52 -13.12
N SER A 76 -7.92 18.48 -12.14
CA SER A 76 -6.50 18.20 -12.37
C SER A 76 -6.25 16.77 -12.89
N TYR A 77 -7.16 15.83 -12.63
CA TYR A 77 -7.07 14.44 -13.09
C TYR A 77 -7.92 14.15 -14.32
N GLY A 78 -8.86 14.99 -14.69
CA GLY A 78 -9.74 14.83 -15.83
C GLY A 78 -11.22 14.91 -15.50
N THR A 79 -12.03 14.16 -16.24
CA THR A 79 -13.50 14.16 -16.17
C THR A 79 -14.06 12.77 -15.91
N LEU A 80 -15.37 12.67 -15.64
CA LEU A 80 -16.06 11.38 -15.56
C LEU A 80 -15.99 10.61 -16.90
N ASP A 81 -16.01 11.33 -18.04
CA ASP A 81 -15.86 10.68 -19.36
C ASP A 81 -14.47 10.08 -19.51
N ASP A 82 -13.42 10.74 -19.04
CA ASP A 82 -12.05 10.20 -19.02
C ASP A 82 -11.96 8.94 -18.14
N PHE A 83 -12.68 8.92 -17.03
CA PHE A 83 -12.77 7.75 -16.17
C PHE A 83 -13.52 6.60 -16.83
N ASP A 84 -14.67 6.86 -17.44
CA ASP A 84 -15.46 5.85 -18.15
C ASP A 84 -14.65 5.23 -19.31
N GLU A 85 -13.87 6.04 -20.04
CA GLU A 85 -12.93 5.55 -21.06
C GLU A 85 -11.86 4.65 -20.46
N LEU A 86 -11.26 5.05 -19.34
CA LEU A 86 -10.26 4.22 -18.63
C LEU A 86 -10.85 2.85 -18.26
N VAL A 87 -12.04 2.81 -17.69
CA VAL A 87 -12.71 1.54 -17.32
C VAL A 87 -12.94 0.67 -18.55
N ALA A 88 -13.48 1.23 -19.64
CA ALA A 88 -13.75 0.51 -20.88
C ALA A 88 -12.45 -0.06 -21.49
N GLU A 89 -11.41 0.76 -21.61
CA GLU A 89 -10.12 0.36 -22.18
C GLU A 89 -9.38 -0.67 -21.30
N ALA A 90 -9.48 -0.55 -19.98
CA ALA A 90 -8.92 -1.54 -19.06
C ALA A 90 -9.65 -2.88 -19.18
N HIS A 91 -10.97 -2.88 -19.19
CA HIS A 91 -11.78 -4.09 -19.32
C HIS A 91 -11.55 -4.80 -20.66
N GLN A 92 -11.39 -4.07 -21.77
CA GLN A 92 -11.02 -4.66 -23.07
C GLN A 92 -9.70 -5.44 -23.02
N ARG A 93 -8.80 -5.03 -22.14
CA ARG A 93 -7.50 -5.70 -21.92
C ARG A 93 -7.55 -6.78 -20.83
N GLY A 94 -8.71 -7.03 -20.25
CA GLY A 94 -8.88 -7.96 -19.14
C GLY A 94 -8.33 -7.43 -17.82
N ILE A 95 -8.17 -6.11 -17.67
CA ILE A 95 -7.70 -5.44 -16.47
C ILE A 95 -8.87 -4.88 -15.69
N ARG A 96 -8.98 -5.22 -14.41
CA ARG A 96 -10.01 -4.72 -13.49
C ARG A 96 -9.59 -3.41 -12.85
N ILE A 97 -10.58 -2.67 -12.36
CA ILE A 97 -10.39 -1.36 -11.70
C ILE A 97 -10.75 -1.46 -10.23
N VAL A 98 -9.82 -1.07 -9.36
CA VAL A 98 -9.99 -0.96 -7.91
C VAL A 98 -9.83 0.51 -7.52
N LEU A 99 -10.83 1.07 -6.84
CA LEU A 99 -10.80 2.45 -6.37
C LEU A 99 -10.53 2.54 -4.88
N ASP A 100 -9.91 3.65 -4.50
CA ASP A 100 -9.64 3.99 -3.11
C ASP A 100 -10.83 4.70 -2.47
N MET A 101 -11.33 4.16 -1.35
CA MET A 101 -12.43 4.73 -0.58
C MET A 101 -11.92 5.22 0.77
N VAL A 102 -11.91 6.53 0.95
CA VAL A 102 -11.46 7.21 2.16
C VAL A 102 -12.68 7.48 3.03
N PHE A 103 -13.06 6.51 3.86
CA PHE A 103 -14.33 6.54 4.58
C PHE A 103 -14.20 6.84 6.07
N ASN A 104 -12.98 6.93 6.60
CA ASN A 104 -12.78 7.37 7.97
C ASN A 104 -13.06 8.87 8.15
N HIS A 105 -12.77 9.70 7.15
CA HIS A 105 -12.86 11.15 7.21
C HIS A 105 -13.19 11.76 5.87
N THR A 106 -13.57 13.05 5.88
CA THR A 106 -13.66 13.88 4.67
C THR A 106 -12.80 15.12 4.82
N SER A 107 -12.56 15.83 3.67
CA SER A 107 -12.11 17.21 3.73
C SER A 107 -13.11 18.08 4.49
N THR A 108 -12.61 19.09 5.20
CA THR A 108 -13.45 20.15 5.77
C THR A 108 -14.11 21.02 4.70
N GLN A 109 -13.72 20.89 3.44
CA GLN A 109 -14.39 21.49 2.30
C GLN A 109 -15.50 20.63 1.69
N HIS A 110 -15.71 19.42 2.19
CA HIS A 110 -16.84 18.58 1.81
C HIS A 110 -18.17 19.25 2.18
N ALA A 111 -19.17 19.14 1.31
CA ALA A 111 -20.49 19.75 1.57
C ALA A 111 -21.10 19.32 2.91
N TRP A 112 -20.96 18.04 3.27
CA TRP A 112 -21.44 17.54 4.58
C TRP A 112 -20.78 18.27 5.76
N PHE A 113 -19.48 18.55 5.68
CA PHE A 113 -18.78 19.26 6.76
C PHE A 113 -19.20 20.72 6.83
N ARG A 114 -19.29 21.41 5.69
CA ARG A 114 -19.75 22.80 5.65
C ARG A 114 -21.13 22.97 6.23
N GLU A 115 -22.05 22.06 5.89
CA GLU A 115 -23.41 22.04 6.49
C GLU A 115 -23.36 21.72 8.00
N SER A 116 -22.43 20.87 8.43
CA SER A 116 -22.28 20.49 9.85
C SER A 116 -21.83 21.64 10.74
N LEU A 117 -21.30 22.72 10.21
CA LEU A 117 -20.93 23.92 10.99
C LEU A 117 -22.15 24.56 11.66
N ASN A 118 -23.34 24.42 11.06
CA ASN A 118 -24.59 24.80 11.70
C ASN A 118 -25.05 23.68 12.63
N LYS A 119 -25.14 23.98 13.94
CA LYS A 119 -25.59 23.01 14.96
C LYS A 119 -26.99 22.43 14.70
N ALA A 120 -27.85 23.16 14.01
CA ALA A 120 -29.22 22.73 13.68
C ALA A 120 -29.28 21.88 12.39
N SER A 121 -28.20 21.76 11.64
CA SER A 121 -28.15 20.97 10.41
C SER A 121 -28.27 19.47 10.70
N PRO A 122 -29.01 18.70 9.85
CA PRO A 122 -29.01 17.23 9.93
C PRO A 122 -27.61 16.63 9.70
N TYR A 123 -26.69 17.37 9.08
CA TYR A 123 -25.30 16.96 8.89
C TYR A 123 -24.41 17.17 10.12
N ARG A 124 -24.91 17.85 11.19
CA ARG A 124 -24.10 18.03 12.40
C ARG A 124 -23.56 16.71 12.94
N GLN A 125 -24.39 15.70 12.99
CA GLN A 125 -24.05 14.38 13.50
C GLN A 125 -23.32 13.48 12.48
N PHE A 126 -22.95 14.02 11.31
CA PHE A 126 -22.08 13.32 10.37
C PHE A 126 -20.63 13.28 10.84
N TYR A 127 -20.26 14.21 11.73
CA TYR A 127 -18.91 14.32 12.29
C TYR A 127 -18.96 14.21 13.82
N ILE A 128 -17.80 14.10 14.43
CA ILE A 128 -17.66 13.90 15.86
C ILE A 128 -17.36 15.24 16.51
N TRP A 129 -18.37 15.86 17.10
CA TRP A 129 -18.30 17.11 17.80
C TRP A 129 -18.35 16.89 19.30
N ARG A 130 -17.53 17.65 20.06
CA ARG A 130 -17.49 17.60 21.54
C ARG A 130 -17.36 18.99 22.12
N ASP A 131 -18.03 19.19 23.27
CA ASP A 131 -17.93 20.43 24.03
C ASP A 131 -16.52 20.62 24.58
N GLY A 132 -16.13 21.88 24.79
CA GLY A 132 -14.86 22.27 25.37
C GLY A 132 -14.75 23.76 25.53
N THR A 133 -13.56 24.23 25.82
CA THR A 133 -13.17 25.64 25.75
C THR A 133 -11.92 25.78 24.91
N PRO A 134 -11.55 26.98 24.43
CA PRO A 134 -10.35 27.15 23.63
C PRO A 134 -9.06 26.62 24.27
N GLU A 135 -9.04 26.52 25.61
CA GLU A 135 -7.88 26.06 26.41
C GLU A 135 -8.00 24.62 26.88
N GLN A 136 -9.15 23.97 26.71
CA GLN A 136 -9.39 22.62 27.23
C GLN A 136 -9.91 21.68 26.14
N LEU A 137 -9.03 20.79 25.69
CA LEU A 137 -9.34 19.73 24.72
C LEU A 137 -10.32 18.69 25.31
N PRO A 138 -11.17 18.05 24.48
CA PRO A 138 -12.04 16.97 24.91
C PRO A 138 -11.32 15.78 25.53
N ASN A 139 -10.14 15.45 25.02
CA ASN A 139 -9.22 14.45 25.55
C ASN A 139 -7.79 14.70 25.05
N ASN A 140 -6.86 13.81 25.39
CA ASN A 140 -5.44 13.94 25.06
C ASN A 140 -5.02 13.15 23.80
N TRP A 141 -5.94 12.74 22.96
CA TRP A 141 -5.60 12.02 21.74
C TRP A 141 -4.75 12.89 20.80
N ARG A 142 -3.84 12.23 20.11
CA ARG A 142 -2.94 12.90 19.16
C ARG A 142 -3.29 12.53 17.72
N SER A 143 -3.10 13.50 16.82
CA SER A 143 -3.16 13.28 15.39
C SER A 143 -1.99 12.42 14.92
N LYS A 144 -2.22 11.59 13.91
CA LYS A 144 -1.17 10.80 13.24
C LYS A 144 -0.16 11.67 12.48
N PHE A 145 -0.51 12.92 12.18
CA PHE A 145 0.36 13.90 11.53
C PHE A 145 0.96 14.93 12.50
N GLY A 146 0.90 14.66 13.79
CA GLY A 146 1.44 15.52 14.84
C GLY A 146 0.39 16.44 15.47
N GLY A 147 0.68 16.90 16.68
CA GLY A 147 -0.24 17.72 17.46
C GLY A 147 -1.42 16.94 18.05
N ASN A 148 -2.42 17.67 18.56
CA ASN A 148 -3.62 17.05 19.12
C ASN A 148 -4.62 16.64 18.01
N ALA A 149 -5.59 15.80 18.35
CA ALA A 149 -6.60 15.28 17.44
C ALA A 149 -7.88 16.09 17.37
N TRP A 150 -7.93 17.29 17.96
CA TRP A 150 -9.13 18.10 18.05
C TRP A 150 -8.90 19.52 17.54
N ARG A 151 -9.87 20.03 16.77
CA ARG A 151 -9.85 21.41 16.25
C ARG A 151 -11.02 22.18 16.82
N TRP A 152 -10.72 23.34 17.43
CA TRP A 152 -11.71 24.26 17.95
C TRP A 152 -12.46 24.98 16.83
N HIS A 153 -13.79 25.00 16.93
CA HIS A 153 -14.67 25.81 16.09
C HIS A 153 -15.39 26.85 16.96
N ALA A 154 -14.95 28.09 16.88
CA ALA A 154 -15.35 29.17 17.79
C ALA A 154 -16.84 29.46 17.72
N GLU A 155 -17.44 29.48 16.52
CA GLU A 155 -18.87 29.82 16.35
C GLU A 155 -19.82 28.79 16.98
N SER A 156 -19.41 27.52 17.02
CA SER A 156 -20.20 26.47 17.66
C SER A 156 -19.76 26.15 19.08
N GLU A 157 -18.67 26.74 19.55
CA GLU A 157 -18.05 26.46 20.85
C GLU A 157 -17.84 24.96 21.09
N GLN A 158 -17.41 24.25 20.05
CA GLN A 158 -17.12 22.81 20.10
C GLN A 158 -15.85 22.49 19.32
N TYR A 159 -15.28 21.33 19.62
CA TYR A 159 -14.21 20.71 18.86
C TYR A 159 -14.76 19.65 17.91
N TYR A 160 -14.12 19.49 16.75
CA TYR A 160 -14.31 18.30 15.92
C TYR A 160 -13.04 17.43 15.93
N LEU A 161 -13.24 16.11 15.85
CA LEU A 161 -12.16 15.13 15.82
C LEU A 161 -11.51 15.07 14.44
N HIS A 162 -10.17 15.01 14.40
CA HIS A 162 -9.38 14.70 13.22
C HIS A 162 -8.19 13.82 13.60
N LEU A 163 -8.17 12.57 13.16
CA LEU A 163 -7.06 11.66 13.43
C LEU A 163 -5.86 11.91 12.52
N PHE A 164 -6.05 12.68 11.45
CA PHE A 164 -5.02 13.11 10.49
C PHE A 164 -4.90 14.64 10.51
N ALA A 165 -4.75 15.30 9.36
CA ALA A 165 -4.69 16.76 9.35
C ALA A 165 -5.99 17.41 9.89
N PRO A 166 -5.94 18.64 10.44
CA PRO A 166 -7.15 19.35 10.85
C PRO A 166 -8.17 19.54 9.73
N GLU A 167 -7.73 19.54 8.48
CA GLU A 167 -8.57 19.62 7.28
C GLU A 167 -9.20 18.28 6.89
N GLN A 168 -8.98 17.20 7.68
CA GLN A 168 -9.53 15.86 7.47
C GLN A 168 -10.40 15.48 8.68
N ALA A 169 -11.67 15.91 8.66
CA ALA A 169 -12.61 15.70 9.77
C ALA A 169 -13.14 14.26 9.80
N ASP A 170 -13.05 13.60 10.94
CA ASP A 170 -13.50 12.22 11.11
C ASP A 170 -15.03 12.10 11.02
N LEU A 171 -15.48 11.13 10.21
CA LEU A 171 -16.89 10.79 10.06
C LEU A 171 -17.42 10.02 11.28
N ASN A 172 -18.66 10.27 11.66
CA ASN A 172 -19.35 9.59 12.73
C ASN A 172 -20.10 8.35 12.21
N TRP A 173 -19.44 7.19 12.22
CA TRP A 173 -20.03 5.94 11.76
C TRP A 173 -21.14 5.39 12.67
N GLU A 174 -21.29 5.90 13.89
CA GLU A 174 -22.44 5.60 14.74
C GLU A 174 -23.75 6.07 14.10
N ASN A 175 -23.69 7.12 13.28
CA ASN A 175 -24.83 7.66 12.56
C ASN A 175 -25.18 6.80 11.34
N PRO A 176 -26.34 6.14 11.29
CA PRO A 176 -26.73 5.31 10.14
C PRO A 176 -26.89 6.12 8.84
N ALA A 177 -27.16 7.42 8.92
CA ALA A 177 -27.22 8.28 7.74
C ALA A 177 -25.84 8.42 7.06
N VAL A 178 -24.75 8.46 7.83
CA VAL A 178 -23.38 8.43 7.29
C VAL A 178 -23.16 7.13 6.52
N ARG A 179 -23.47 5.99 7.12
CA ARG A 179 -23.32 4.67 6.47
C ARG A 179 -24.15 4.57 5.18
N ALA A 180 -25.37 5.12 5.19
CA ALA A 180 -26.25 5.15 4.02
C ALA A 180 -25.64 5.96 2.88
N GLU A 181 -25.07 7.12 3.16
CA GLU A 181 -24.41 7.95 2.13
C GLU A 181 -23.14 7.29 1.58
N LEU A 182 -22.34 6.63 2.42
CA LEU A 182 -21.15 5.91 1.97
C LEU A 182 -21.50 4.69 1.10
N LYS A 183 -22.61 4.00 1.37
CA LYS A 183 -23.13 2.94 0.49
C LYS A 183 -23.46 3.48 -0.89
N LYS A 184 -24.11 4.65 -0.97
CA LYS A 184 -24.42 5.31 -2.27
C LYS A 184 -23.15 5.65 -3.05
N VAL A 185 -22.09 6.06 -2.38
CA VAL A 185 -20.79 6.30 -3.03
C VAL A 185 -20.26 5.01 -3.67
N CYS A 186 -20.27 3.90 -2.94
CA CYS A 186 -19.87 2.61 -3.49
C CYS A 186 -20.71 2.18 -4.69
N GLU A 187 -22.03 2.34 -4.61
CA GLU A 187 -22.96 2.02 -5.69
C GLU A 187 -22.72 2.88 -6.93
N PHE A 188 -22.47 4.17 -6.75
CA PHE A 188 -22.14 5.09 -7.84
C PHE A 188 -20.95 4.59 -8.68
N TRP A 189 -19.87 4.19 -8.03
CA TRP A 189 -18.68 3.71 -8.73
C TRP A 189 -18.85 2.28 -9.28
N ALA A 190 -19.53 1.42 -8.55
CA ALA A 190 -19.87 0.07 -9.04
C ALA A 190 -20.72 0.13 -10.31
N ASP A 191 -21.68 1.04 -10.39
CA ASP A 191 -22.52 1.26 -11.59
C ASP A 191 -21.70 1.74 -12.79
N ARG A 192 -20.53 2.35 -12.57
CA ARG A 192 -19.58 2.76 -13.62
C ARG A 192 -18.56 1.68 -14.00
N GLY A 193 -18.70 0.48 -13.47
CA GLY A 193 -17.89 -0.68 -13.85
C GLY A 193 -16.66 -0.92 -12.96
N VAL A 194 -16.58 -0.29 -11.78
CA VAL A 194 -15.52 -0.58 -10.80
C VAL A 194 -15.67 -2.00 -10.27
N ASP A 195 -14.56 -2.73 -10.20
CA ASP A 195 -14.51 -4.15 -9.85
C ASP A 195 -14.12 -4.41 -8.39
N GLY A 196 -13.57 -3.42 -7.72
CA GLY A 196 -13.14 -3.57 -6.34
C GLY A 196 -12.87 -2.24 -5.65
N LEU A 197 -12.75 -2.30 -4.33
CA LEU A 197 -12.50 -1.15 -3.46
C LEU A 197 -11.33 -1.43 -2.51
N ARG A 198 -10.44 -0.46 -2.40
CA ARG A 198 -9.46 -0.40 -1.32
C ARG A 198 -9.99 0.58 -0.29
N LEU A 199 -10.12 0.13 0.95
CA LEU A 199 -10.71 0.91 2.03
C LEU A 199 -9.60 1.46 2.93
N ASP A 200 -9.40 2.78 2.84
CA ASP A 200 -8.35 3.52 3.54
C ASP A 200 -8.58 3.49 5.05
N VAL A 201 -7.56 3.14 5.81
CA VAL A 201 -7.55 3.06 7.29
C VAL A 201 -8.87 2.58 7.91
N ILE A 202 -9.48 1.60 7.30
CA ILE A 202 -10.87 1.22 7.57
C ILE A 202 -11.08 0.68 8.99
N ASN A 203 -10.04 0.22 9.65
CA ASN A 203 -10.14 -0.24 11.03
C ASN A 203 -10.17 0.90 12.07
N LEU A 204 -10.18 2.17 11.63
CA LEU A 204 -10.29 3.33 12.51
C LEU A 204 -11.72 3.90 12.62
N ILE A 205 -12.67 3.39 11.85
CA ILE A 205 -14.01 3.98 11.75
C ILE A 205 -14.88 3.80 13.00
N SER A 206 -14.61 2.79 13.83
CA SER A 206 -15.33 2.54 15.09
C SER A 206 -14.47 3.00 16.27
N LYS A 207 -15.01 3.93 17.05
CA LYS A 207 -14.30 4.58 18.15
C LYS A 207 -15.03 4.32 19.47
N ASP A 208 -14.27 4.30 20.58
CA ASP A 208 -14.84 4.31 21.92
C ASP A 208 -15.67 5.59 22.11
N GLN A 209 -16.96 5.46 22.38
CA GLN A 209 -17.89 6.58 22.44
C GLN A 209 -17.78 7.41 23.72
N ASP A 210 -17.07 6.93 24.73
CA ASP A 210 -16.75 7.70 25.93
C ASP A 210 -15.59 8.69 25.69
N PHE A 211 -14.82 8.50 24.64
CA PHE A 211 -13.66 9.34 24.26
C PHE A 211 -12.72 9.62 25.44
N PRO A 212 -12.25 8.58 26.16
CA PRO A 212 -11.46 8.77 27.36
C PRO A 212 -10.05 9.30 27.04
N ASP A 213 -9.41 9.91 28.04
CA ASP A 213 -7.98 10.17 27.99
C ASP A 213 -7.18 8.87 27.90
N ASP A 214 -6.07 8.90 27.18
CA ASP A 214 -5.12 7.80 27.14
C ASP A 214 -3.93 8.11 28.05
N ASN A 215 -3.85 7.43 29.18
CA ASN A 215 -2.82 7.65 30.17
C ASN A 215 -1.49 6.95 29.86
N ILE A 216 -1.45 6.12 28.81
CA ILE A 216 -0.27 5.31 28.46
C ILE A 216 0.15 5.44 27.00
N GLY A 217 -0.62 6.15 26.17
CA GLY A 217 -0.39 6.27 24.75
C GLY A 217 -0.96 7.55 24.15
N ASP A 218 -1.22 7.49 22.85
CA ASP A 218 -1.68 8.61 22.02
C ASP A 218 -3.18 8.55 21.65
N GLY A 219 -3.92 7.67 22.29
CA GLY A 219 -5.36 7.46 22.05
C GLY A 219 -5.70 6.32 21.08
N ARG A 220 -4.70 5.81 20.33
CA ARG A 220 -4.96 4.82 19.26
C ARG A 220 -5.69 3.56 19.71
N ARG A 221 -5.49 3.09 20.93
CA ARG A 221 -6.20 1.93 21.48
C ARG A 221 -7.70 2.12 21.60
N PHE A 222 -8.19 3.36 21.60
CA PHE A 222 -9.61 3.70 21.70
C PHE A 222 -10.29 3.92 20.35
N TYR A 223 -9.55 4.03 19.26
CA TYR A 223 -10.11 4.21 17.92
C TYR A 223 -9.63 3.19 16.89
N THR A 224 -8.80 2.22 17.29
CA THR A 224 -8.29 1.17 16.38
C THR A 224 -9.00 -0.14 16.69
N ASP A 225 -9.50 -0.82 15.65
CA ASP A 225 -10.26 -2.07 15.79
C ASP A 225 -11.39 -1.92 16.84
N GLY A 226 -12.13 -0.82 16.75
CA GLY A 226 -13.09 -0.42 17.76
C GLY A 226 -14.29 -1.35 17.92
N PRO A 227 -15.17 -1.09 18.91
CA PRO A 227 -16.15 -2.09 19.37
C PRO A 227 -17.20 -2.50 18.34
N ARG A 228 -17.51 -1.66 17.35
CA ARG A 228 -18.52 -1.94 16.32
C ARG A 228 -17.93 -2.13 14.91
N ILE A 229 -16.60 -2.30 14.79
CA ILE A 229 -15.95 -2.37 13.48
C ILE A 229 -16.48 -3.52 12.63
N HIS A 230 -16.62 -4.70 13.19
CA HIS A 230 -17.09 -5.87 12.47
C HIS A 230 -18.57 -5.75 12.07
N GLU A 231 -19.41 -5.15 12.93
CA GLU A 231 -20.80 -4.85 12.62
C GLU A 231 -20.91 -3.94 11.39
N TYR A 232 -20.12 -2.86 11.34
CA TYR A 232 -20.13 -1.93 10.22
C TYR A 232 -19.62 -2.57 8.92
N LEU A 233 -18.55 -3.35 8.98
CA LEU A 233 -18.03 -4.02 7.79
C LEU A 233 -18.97 -5.10 7.27
N GLN A 234 -19.64 -5.86 8.17
CA GLN A 234 -20.65 -6.83 7.78
C GLN A 234 -21.88 -6.16 7.14
N GLU A 235 -22.30 -4.99 7.66
CA GLU A 235 -23.36 -4.19 7.06
C GLU A 235 -22.99 -3.75 5.62
N MET A 236 -21.79 -3.18 5.44
CA MET A 236 -21.32 -2.75 4.12
C MET A 236 -21.19 -3.94 3.14
N SER A 237 -20.66 -5.06 3.62
CA SER A 237 -20.51 -6.26 2.79
C SER A 237 -21.85 -6.83 2.35
N ARG A 238 -22.81 -6.99 3.28
CA ARG A 238 -24.15 -7.50 3.01
C ARG A 238 -24.92 -6.59 2.04
N ASP A 239 -24.84 -5.28 2.25
CA ASP A 239 -25.71 -4.33 1.55
C ASP A 239 -25.13 -3.86 0.22
N VAL A 240 -23.79 -3.86 0.05
CA VAL A 240 -23.12 -3.31 -1.14
C VAL A 240 -22.07 -4.23 -1.72
N PHE A 241 -21.06 -4.65 -0.96
CA PHE A 241 -19.89 -5.32 -1.57
C PHE A 241 -20.27 -6.67 -2.19
N THR A 242 -21.01 -7.50 -1.47
CA THR A 242 -21.44 -8.82 -1.95
C THR A 242 -22.44 -8.72 -3.10
N PRO A 243 -23.54 -7.92 -3.01
CA PRO A 243 -24.49 -7.79 -4.11
C PRO A 243 -23.88 -7.24 -5.40
N ARG A 244 -22.85 -6.43 -5.30
CA ARG A 244 -22.14 -5.84 -6.46
C ARG A 244 -20.93 -6.64 -6.90
N ASN A 245 -20.65 -7.78 -6.24
CA ASN A 245 -19.48 -8.64 -6.52
C ASN A 245 -18.15 -7.85 -6.50
N LEU A 246 -18.01 -6.94 -5.55
CA LEU A 246 -16.80 -6.12 -5.38
C LEU A 246 -15.74 -6.88 -4.60
N MET A 247 -14.54 -6.98 -5.15
CA MET A 247 -13.37 -7.34 -4.34
C MET A 247 -13.06 -6.19 -3.38
N THR A 248 -12.74 -6.49 -2.13
CA THR A 248 -12.40 -5.47 -1.14
C THR A 248 -11.09 -5.77 -0.45
N VAL A 249 -10.28 -4.74 -0.29
CA VAL A 249 -9.07 -4.79 0.52
C VAL A 249 -9.08 -3.68 1.55
N GLY A 250 -8.92 -4.04 2.82
CA GLY A 250 -8.87 -3.09 3.92
C GLY A 250 -7.43 -2.76 4.31
N GLU A 251 -7.13 -1.48 4.44
CA GLU A 251 -5.90 -1.03 5.07
C GLU A 251 -6.07 -0.99 6.58
N MET A 252 -5.24 -1.76 7.29
CA MET A 252 -5.24 -1.83 8.74
C MET A 252 -4.07 -1.03 9.31
N SER A 253 -4.37 0.07 9.98
CA SER A 253 -3.37 1.00 10.52
C SER A 253 -2.48 0.36 11.59
N SER A 254 -3.07 -0.26 12.58
CA SER A 254 -2.43 -1.14 13.58
C SER A 254 -3.44 -2.21 13.90
N THR A 255 -3.04 -3.47 13.92
CA THR A 255 -4.01 -4.55 14.08
C THR A 255 -3.32 -5.82 14.58
N SER A 256 -4.11 -6.82 14.94
CA SER A 256 -3.64 -8.14 15.30
C SER A 256 -3.96 -9.15 14.21
N LEU A 257 -3.29 -10.31 14.27
CA LEU A 257 -3.58 -11.44 13.41
C LEU A 257 -5.05 -11.90 13.59
N GLU A 258 -5.52 -11.96 14.83
CA GLU A 258 -6.88 -12.39 15.19
C GLU A 258 -7.94 -11.47 14.57
N ASN A 259 -7.72 -10.16 14.61
CA ASN A 259 -8.59 -9.20 13.94
C ASN A 259 -8.59 -9.39 12.42
N CYS A 260 -7.44 -9.58 11.81
CA CYS A 260 -7.34 -9.79 10.37
C CYS A 260 -7.93 -11.15 9.92
N GLN A 261 -7.85 -12.19 10.75
CA GLN A 261 -8.56 -13.45 10.49
C GLN A 261 -10.08 -13.22 10.42
N GLN A 262 -10.61 -12.27 11.16
CA GLN A 262 -12.02 -11.90 11.12
C GLN A 262 -12.33 -10.97 9.95
N TYR A 263 -11.56 -9.89 9.75
CA TYR A 263 -11.74 -8.94 8.65
C TYR A 263 -11.72 -9.58 7.28
N ALA A 264 -10.78 -10.49 7.06
CA ALA A 264 -10.53 -11.11 5.76
C ALA A 264 -10.87 -12.60 5.73
N SER A 265 -11.80 -13.04 6.59
CA SER A 265 -12.25 -14.42 6.66
C SER A 265 -12.67 -14.94 5.28
N LEU A 266 -12.31 -16.18 4.97
CA LEU A 266 -12.66 -16.85 3.72
C LEU A 266 -14.18 -17.06 3.55
N ASP A 267 -14.97 -16.84 4.60
CA ASP A 267 -16.44 -16.87 4.51
C ASP A 267 -17.06 -15.63 3.81
N GLY A 268 -16.23 -14.60 3.54
CA GLY A 268 -16.61 -13.41 2.79
C GLY A 268 -17.57 -12.45 3.50
N ARG A 269 -17.70 -12.53 4.84
CA ARG A 269 -18.66 -11.71 5.58
C ARG A 269 -18.29 -10.23 5.67
N GLU A 270 -17.01 -9.90 5.55
CA GLU A 270 -16.51 -8.53 5.69
C GLU A 270 -15.72 -8.14 4.43
N LEU A 271 -14.41 -8.32 4.45
CA LEU A 271 -13.51 -7.94 3.35
C LEU A 271 -12.93 -9.17 2.65
N SER A 272 -12.47 -9.00 1.41
CA SER A 272 -11.79 -10.07 0.67
C SER A 272 -10.37 -10.32 1.21
N MET A 273 -9.67 -9.26 1.63
CA MET A 273 -8.31 -9.33 2.14
C MET A 273 -7.96 -8.08 2.94
N THR A 274 -6.82 -8.11 3.64
CA THR A 274 -6.31 -6.98 4.41
C THR A 274 -4.83 -6.73 4.14
N PHE A 275 -4.44 -5.44 4.14
CA PHE A 275 -3.06 -5.01 4.32
C PHE A 275 -2.77 -4.84 5.81
N ASN A 276 -1.56 -5.17 6.23
CA ASN A 276 -0.97 -4.69 7.48
C ASN A 276 0.44 -4.14 7.20
N PHE A 277 0.99 -3.36 8.13
CA PHE A 277 2.27 -2.67 7.95
C PHE A 277 3.37 -3.19 8.89
N HIS A 278 3.13 -4.24 9.65
CA HIS A 278 4.07 -4.73 10.66
C HIS A 278 5.43 -5.07 10.06
N HIS A 279 5.46 -5.71 8.89
CA HIS A 279 6.68 -6.08 8.18
C HIS A 279 7.52 -4.86 7.71
N LEU A 280 6.92 -3.70 7.58
CA LEU A 280 7.62 -2.47 7.19
C LEU A 280 8.15 -1.67 8.39
N LYS A 281 7.91 -2.13 9.62
CA LYS A 281 8.36 -1.46 10.84
C LYS A 281 9.59 -2.12 11.48
N VAL A 282 10.24 -3.03 10.78
CA VAL A 282 11.43 -3.75 11.26
C VAL A 282 12.70 -2.88 11.30
N ASP A 283 12.62 -1.65 10.79
CA ASP A 283 13.64 -0.60 10.90
C ASP A 283 13.18 0.56 11.80
N TYR A 284 12.16 0.32 12.65
CA TYR A 284 11.65 1.29 13.64
C TYR A 284 12.04 0.85 15.06
N PRO A 285 13.24 1.20 15.54
CA PRO A 285 13.68 0.82 16.90
C PRO A 285 12.73 1.42 17.95
N GLY A 286 12.18 0.57 18.82
CA GLY A 286 11.20 1.02 19.81
C GLY A 286 9.90 1.60 19.23
N GLY A 287 9.60 1.35 17.97
CA GLY A 287 8.44 1.91 17.26
C GLY A 287 8.68 3.31 16.66
N GLU A 288 9.90 3.83 16.76
CA GLU A 288 10.26 5.16 16.26
C GLU A 288 10.55 5.14 14.75
N LYS A 289 9.70 5.81 13.97
CA LYS A 289 9.80 5.88 12.50
C LYS A 289 10.99 6.71 12.03
N TRP A 290 11.22 7.86 12.67
CA TRP A 290 12.12 8.90 12.19
C TRP A 290 13.58 8.68 12.63
N THR A 291 14.13 7.57 12.16
CA THR A 291 15.51 7.12 12.45
C THR A 291 16.20 6.58 11.20
N LEU A 292 17.51 6.40 11.28
CA LEU A 292 18.35 5.77 10.25
C LEU A 292 18.70 4.31 10.59
N ALA A 293 17.92 3.67 11.46
CA ALA A 293 18.15 2.28 11.83
C ALA A 293 18.06 1.34 10.63
N LYS A 294 18.89 0.31 10.63
CA LYS A 294 18.86 -0.74 9.62
C LYS A 294 17.70 -1.72 9.89
N PRO A 295 17.15 -2.36 8.84
CA PRO A 295 16.10 -3.36 9.01
C PRO A 295 16.62 -4.60 9.74
N ASP A 296 15.77 -5.16 10.62
CA ASP A 296 15.98 -6.46 11.27
C ASP A 296 15.31 -7.56 10.42
N PHE A 297 16.10 -8.30 9.66
CA PHE A 297 15.59 -9.33 8.78
C PHE A 297 15.13 -10.61 9.51
N VAL A 298 15.61 -10.87 10.71
CA VAL A 298 15.08 -11.96 11.55
C VAL A 298 13.67 -11.60 12.02
N ALA A 299 13.47 -10.36 12.48
CA ALA A 299 12.14 -9.85 12.81
C ALA A 299 11.20 -9.85 11.60
N LEU A 300 11.67 -9.47 10.42
CA LEU A 300 10.90 -9.49 9.18
C LEU A 300 10.38 -10.90 8.85
N LYS A 301 11.26 -11.90 8.87
CA LYS A 301 10.90 -13.30 8.62
C LYS A 301 9.91 -13.83 9.66
N THR A 302 10.12 -13.48 10.93
CA THR A 302 9.23 -13.87 12.02
C THR A 302 7.82 -13.33 11.81
N LEU A 303 7.68 -12.08 11.38
CA LEU A 303 6.39 -11.47 11.06
C LEU A 303 5.72 -12.16 9.88
N PHE A 304 6.42 -12.37 8.78
CA PHE A 304 5.85 -13.08 7.63
C PHE A 304 5.41 -14.49 7.98
N ARG A 305 6.24 -15.25 8.71
CA ARG A 305 5.88 -16.59 9.19
C ARG A 305 4.59 -16.55 10.02
N HIS A 306 4.51 -15.63 10.97
CA HIS A 306 3.32 -15.46 11.83
C HIS A 306 2.05 -15.21 11.02
N TRP A 307 2.09 -14.27 10.07
CA TRP A 307 0.95 -13.94 9.22
C TRP A 307 0.64 -15.03 8.20
N GLN A 308 1.64 -15.61 7.56
CA GLN A 308 1.44 -16.70 6.57
C GLN A 308 0.78 -17.92 7.22
N GLN A 309 1.29 -18.37 8.37
CA GLN A 309 0.74 -19.52 9.08
C GLN A 309 -0.62 -19.20 9.73
N GLY A 310 -0.76 -18.03 10.33
CA GLY A 310 -1.99 -17.64 11.01
C GLY A 310 -3.18 -17.41 10.09
N MET A 311 -2.95 -16.88 8.89
CA MET A 311 -4.00 -16.63 7.91
C MET A 311 -4.35 -17.86 7.05
N HIS A 312 -3.43 -18.82 6.93
CA HIS A 312 -3.62 -20.00 6.08
C HIS A 312 -4.91 -20.76 6.40
N ASN A 313 -5.72 -21.02 5.38
CA ASN A 313 -7.04 -21.69 5.47
C ASN A 313 -8.10 -20.95 6.34
N LYS A 314 -7.83 -19.74 6.81
CA LYS A 314 -8.76 -18.93 7.62
C LYS A 314 -9.15 -17.63 6.93
N ALA A 315 -8.18 -16.92 6.40
CA ALA A 315 -8.35 -15.59 5.85
C ALA A 315 -7.33 -15.32 4.72
N TRP A 316 -7.42 -14.16 4.06
CA TRP A 316 -6.58 -13.86 2.91
C TRP A 316 -5.76 -12.59 3.12
N ASN A 317 -4.45 -12.68 2.85
CA ASN A 317 -3.51 -11.55 2.91
C ASN A 317 -3.47 -10.78 1.59
N ALA A 318 -3.34 -9.47 1.68
CA ALA A 318 -2.74 -8.64 0.64
C ALA A 318 -1.23 -8.52 0.93
N LEU A 319 -0.40 -8.76 -0.08
CA LEU A 319 1.06 -8.75 0.03
C LEU A 319 1.63 -7.53 -0.68
N PHE A 320 2.54 -6.80 -0.05
CA PHE A 320 3.20 -5.66 -0.67
C PHE A 320 4.54 -5.34 -0.02
N TRP A 321 5.45 -4.74 -0.80
CA TRP A 321 6.68 -4.16 -0.31
C TRP A 321 6.62 -2.64 -0.19
N CYS A 322 5.94 -2.00 -1.13
CA CYS A 322 5.90 -0.55 -1.27
C CYS A 322 4.49 -0.05 -1.61
N ASN A 323 4.21 1.18 -1.27
CA ASN A 323 3.04 1.93 -1.69
C ASN A 323 3.36 3.43 -1.69
N HIS A 324 2.36 4.27 -1.95
CA HIS A 324 2.51 5.73 -1.97
C HIS A 324 2.83 6.35 -0.60
N ASP A 325 2.81 5.58 0.48
CA ASP A 325 3.11 6.01 1.86
C ASP A 325 4.43 5.46 2.39
N GLN A 326 5.19 4.74 1.56
CA GLN A 326 6.42 4.06 1.96
C GLN A 326 7.59 4.43 1.05
N PRO A 327 8.81 4.45 1.57
CA PRO A 327 10.02 4.56 0.76
C PRO A 327 10.11 3.40 -0.23
N ARG A 328 10.85 3.59 -1.33
CA ARG A 328 11.11 2.55 -2.32
C ARG A 328 11.81 1.35 -1.68
N ILE A 329 11.30 0.16 -1.93
CA ILE A 329 11.76 -1.04 -1.22
C ILE A 329 13.22 -1.41 -1.52
N VAL A 330 13.67 -1.20 -2.76
CA VAL A 330 15.06 -1.51 -3.13
C VAL A 330 16.06 -0.63 -2.38
N SER A 331 15.68 0.63 -2.08
CA SER A 331 16.47 1.54 -1.24
C SER A 331 16.42 1.15 0.23
N ARG A 332 15.30 0.62 0.70
CA ARG A 332 15.06 0.33 2.11
C ARG A 332 15.61 -1.03 2.55
N PHE A 333 15.32 -2.09 1.80
CA PHE A 333 15.68 -3.48 2.11
C PHE A 333 16.67 -4.12 1.14
N GLY A 334 17.03 -3.44 0.07
CA GLY A 334 17.90 -3.93 -0.98
C GLY A 334 19.20 -3.14 -1.11
N ASP A 335 19.56 -2.85 -2.34
CA ASP A 335 20.77 -2.14 -2.73
C ASP A 335 20.45 -1.17 -3.88
N GLU A 336 20.91 0.06 -3.79
CA GLU A 336 20.70 1.07 -4.85
C GLU A 336 21.86 1.12 -5.86
N GLY A 337 22.98 0.49 -5.54
CA GLY A 337 24.21 0.55 -6.30
C GLY A 337 24.38 -0.63 -7.27
N GLU A 338 25.53 -1.26 -7.20
CA GLU A 338 25.96 -2.36 -8.09
C GLU A 338 24.94 -3.50 -8.19
N TYR A 339 24.27 -3.83 -7.08
CA TYR A 339 23.35 -4.96 -7.01
C TYR A 339 21.88 -4.56 -7.11
N ARG A 340 21.55 -3.33 -7.52
CA ARG A 340 20.17 -2.82 -7.58
C ARG A 340 19.20 -3.79 -8.31
N ILE A 341 19.60 -4.26 -9.48
CA ILE A 341 18.78 -5.18 -10.29
C ILE A 341 18.58 -6.51 -9.57
N HIS A 342 19.66 -7.11 -9.06
CA HIS A 342 19.57 -8.38 -8.33
C HIS A 342 18.74 -8.25 -7.05
N ALA A 343 18.91 -7.17 -6.30
CA ALA A 343 18.15 -6.90 -5.08
C ALA A 343 16.66 -6.68 -5.37
N ALA A 344 16.32 -5.92 -6.40
CA ALA A 344 14.93 -5.69 -6.81
C ALA A 344 14.24 -7.01 -7.23
N LYS A 345 14.91 -7.84 -8.03
CA LYS A 345 14.41 -9.16 -8.41
C LYS A 345 14.23 -10.08 -7.20
N MET A 346 15.23 -10.14 -6.33
CA MET A 346 15.19 -10.96 -5.11
C MET A 346 14.00 -10.59 -4.22
N LEU A 347 13.77 -9.29 -3.98
CA LEU A 347 12.64 -8.81 -3.18
C LEU A 347 11.29 -9.22 -3.78
N GLY A 348 11.12 -9.09 -5.09
CA GLY A 348 9.93 -9.56 -5.80
C GLY A 348 9.73 -11.07 -5.66
N MET A 349 10.81 -11.84 -5.84
CA MET A 349 10.76 -13.30 -5.74
C MET A 349 10.38 -13.78 -4.34
N VAL A 350 10.92 -13.17 -3.29
CA VAL A 350 10.59 -13.54 -1.90
C VAL A 350 9.11 -13.27 -1.60
N LEU A 351 8.58 -12.10 -1.96
CA LEU A 351 7.20 -11.74 -1.66
C LEU A 351 6.19 -12.56 -2.45
N HIS A 352 6.40 -12.70 -3.76
CA HIS A 352 5.46 -13.37 -4.65
C HIS A 352 5.41 -14.90 -4.47
N GLY A 353 6.37 -15.47 -3.76
CA GLY A 353 6.35 -16.88 -3.36
C GLY A 353 5.37 -17.20 -2.22
N MET A 354 4.82 -16.18 -1.56
CA MET A 354 3.95 -16.32 -0.39
C MET A 354 2.46 -16.43 -0.77
N GLN A 355 1.64 -16.85 0.20
CA GLN A 355 0.19 -16.91 0.03
C GLN A 355 -0.43 -15.53 0.26
N GLY A 356 -1.21 -15.08 -0.70
CA GLY A 356 -1.89 -13.80 -0.68
C GLY A 356 -1.93 -13.17 -2.06
N THR A 357 -2.55 -12.00 -2.16
CA THR A 357 -2.59 -11.21 -3.41
C THR A 357 -1.46 -10.20 -3.42
N PRO A 358 -0.46 -10.32 -4.32
CA PRO A 358 0.60 -9.33 -4.42
C PRO A 358 0.09 -8.03 -5.04
N TYR A 359 0.58 -6.93 -4.48
CA TYR A 359 0.39 -5.57 -4.99
C TYR A 359 1.76 -5.03 -5.41
N ILE A 360 1.86 -4.63 -6.68
CA ILE A 360 3.08 -4.02 -7.23
C ILE A 360 2.85 -2.52 -7.28
N TYR A 361 3.64 -1.75 -6.53
CA TYR A 361 3.58 -0.30 -6.60
C TYR A 361 4.33 0.21 -7.84
N GLN A 362 3.75 1.20 -8.53
CA GLN A 362 4.35 1.78 -9.75
C GLN A 362 5.83 2.07 -9.57
N GLY A 363 6.65 1.55 -10.49
CA GLY A 363 8.11 1.68 -10.47
C GLY A 363 8.85 0.56 -9.71
N GLU A 364 8.17 -0.25 -8.91
CA GLU A 364 8.78 -1.41 -8.25
C GLU A 364 9.29 -2.42 -9.29
N GLU A 365 8.55 -2.64 -10.38
CA GLU A 365 8.90 -3.49 -11.51
C GLU A 365 10.10 -2.98 -12.34
N LEU A 366 10.55 -1.77 -12.06
CA LEU A 366 11.75 -1.17 -12.66
C LEU A 366 12.95 -1.15 -11.69
N GLY A 367 12.71 -1.43 -10.41
CA GLY A 367 13.68 -1.22 -9.35
C GLY A 367 13.97 0.26 -9.12
N MET A 368 12.95 1.12 -9.18
CA MET A 368 13.08 2.55 -8.86
C MET A 368 13.54 2.74 -7.42
N THR A 369 14.38 3.76 -7.20
CA THR A 369 14.99 4.09 -5.92
C THR A 369 14.38 5.34 -5.31
N ASN A 370 14.70 5.61 -4.03
CA ASN A 370 14.45 6.91 -3.41
C ASN A 370 15.20 8.01 -4.16
N PRO A 371 14.67 9.26 -4.23
CA PRO A 371 15.30 10.37 -4.97
C PRO A 371 16.45 11.05 -4.22
N HIS A 372 16.61 10.81 -2.91
CA HIS A 372 17.63 11.46 -2.07
C HIS A 372 17.57 12.99 -2.09
N PHE A 373 16.38 13.57 -1.93
CA PHE A 373 16.21 15.02 -1.85
C PHE A 373 17.03 15.61 -0.70
N SER A 374 17.73 16.70 -0.99
CA SER A 374 18.68 17.34 -0.07
C SER A 374 18.17 18.62 0.58
N ARG A 375 16.99 19.10 0.20
CA ARG A 375 16.40 20.35 0.72
C ARG A 375 14.98 20.09 1.19
N ILE A 376 14.59 20.74 2.28
CA ILE A 376 13.20 20.64 2.78
C ILE A 376 12.18 21.15 1.74
N THR A 377 12.56 22.08 0.88
CA THR A 377 11.74 22.64 -0.19
C THR A 377 11.45 21.66 -1.33
N ASP A 378 12.14 20.53 -1.40
CA ASP A 378 11.90 19.47 -2.38
C ASP A 378 10.72 18.57 -1.95
N TYR A 379 10.41 18.54 -0.66
CA TYR A 379 9.34 17.75 -0.08
C TYR A 379 7.97 18.43 -0.17
N ARG A 380 6.92 17.62 -0.33
CA ARG A 380 5.52 18.07 -0.46
C ARG A 380 4.60 17.44 0.58
N ASP A 381 5.03 16.34 1.20
CA ASP A 381 4.23 15.56 2.12
C ASP A 381 3.99 16.27 3.45
N VAL A 382 2.73 16.41 3.84
CA VAL A 382 2.31 17.07 5.10
C VAL A 382 2.93 16.42 6.34
N GLU A 383 2.99 15.09 6.40
CA GLU A 383 3.61 14.36 7.52
C GLU A 383 5.10 14.71 7.65
N SER A 384 5.81 14.69 6.53
CA SER A 384 7.25 14.99 6.48
C SER A 384 7.56 16.43 6.87
N LEU A 385 6.78 17.39 6.37
CA LEU A 385 6.96 18.81 6.68
C LEU A 385 6.66 19.11 8.16
N ASN A 386 5.60 18.52 8.71
CA ASN A 386 5.25 18.66 10.12
C ASN A 386 6.31 18.05 11.04
N MET A 387 6.79 16.85 10.73
CA MET A 387 7.86 16.19 11.47
C MET A 387 9.14 17.04 11.47
N PHE A 388 9.54 17.53 10.29
CA PHE A 388 10.74 18.38 10.19
C PHE A 388 10.63 19.62 11.07
N ALA A 389 9.48 20.32 11.02
CA ALA A 389 9.23 21.52 11.83
C ALA A 389 9.24 21.22 13.34
N GLU A 390 8.56 20.15 13.76
CA GLU A 390 8.48 19.75 15.18
C GLU A 390 9.85 19.36 15.75
N LEU A 391 10.59 18.53 15.03
CA LEU A 391 11.93 18.09 15.48
C LEU A 391 12.98 19.19 15.40
N ARG A 392 12.88 20.11 14.43
CA ARG A 392 13.70 21.35 14.43
C ARG A 392 13.44 22.21 15.67
N ALA A 393 12.17 22.39 16.02
CA ALA A 393 11.79 23.16 17.22
C ALA A 393 12.27 22.50 18.51
N SER A 394 12.46 21.19 18.53
CA SER A 394 13.05 20.45 19.66
C SER A 394 14.59 20.50 19.70
N GLY A 395 15.24 21.14 18.72
CA GLY A 395 16.67 21.37 18.68
C GLY A 395 17.48 20.37 17.86
N ARG A 396 16.84 19.50 17.06
CA ARG A 396 17.57 18.56 16.17
C ARG A 396 18.15 19.30 14.96
N GLU A 397 19.27 18.82 14.46
CA GLU A 397 20.01 19.45 13.37
C GLU A 397 19.34 19.21 12.00
N PRO A 398 19.30 20.22 11.10
CA PRO A 398 18.62 20.12 9.80
C PRO A 398 19.17 19.00 8.92
N ASP A 399 20.50 18.84 8.87
CA ASP A 399 21.13 17.84 8.01
C ASP A 399 20.80 16.40 8.46
N GLU A 400 20.72 16.17 9.77
CA GLU A 400 20.25 14.91 10.33
C GLU A 400 18.79 14.62 9.91
N LEU A 401 17.92 15.61 10.04
CA LEU A 401 16.51 15.49 9.69
C LEU A 401 16.31 15.27 8.19
N LEU A 402 17.09 15.94 7.33
CA LEU A 402 17.07 15.72 5.89
C LEU A 402 17.52 14.32 5.50
N ALA A 403 18.56 13.79 6.17
CA ALA A 403 18.97 12.40 5.98
C ALA A 403 17.87 11.40 6.36
N ILE A 404 17.15 11.65 7.45
CA ILE A 404 16.00 10.84 7.88
C ILE A 404 14.87 10.93 6.85
N LEU A 405 14.54 12.12 6.36
CA LEU A 405 13.52 12.29 5.31
C LEU A 405 13.89 11.55 4.03
N ALA A 406 15.15 11.64 3.60
CA ALA A 406 15.64 10.92 2.43
C ALA A 406 15.49 9.40 2.55
N SER A 407 15.43 8.88 3.78
CA SER A 407 15.20 7.45 4.07
C SER A 407 13.74 7.08 4.30
N LYS A 408 12.95 7.94 4.97
CA LYS A 408 11.66 7.56 5.57
C LYS A 408 10.44 8.33 5.04
N SER A 409 10.63 9.46 4.36
CA SER A 409 9.50 10.26 3.86
C SER A 409 8.62 9.48 2.89
N ARG A 410 7.30 9.70 2.98
CA ARG A 410 6.33 9.20 2.00
C ARG A 410 6.62 9.71 0.59
N ASP A 411 7.19 10.89 0.43
CA ASP A 411 7.57 11.47 -0.87
C ASP A 411 8.58 10.61 -1.64
N ASN A 412 9.36 9.78 -0.97
CA ASN A 412 10.29 8.86 -1.62
C ASN A 412 9.57 7.89 -2.58
N GLY A 413 8.36 7.49 -2.26
CA GLY A 413 7.50 6.66 -3.12
C GLY A 413 6.65 7.46 -4.12
N ARG A 414 6.65 8.80 -4.06
CA ARG A 414 5.75 9.66 -4.86
C ARG A 414 6.41 10.36 -6.02
N THR A 415 7.69 10.12 -6.25
CA THR A 415 8.39 10.64 -7.43
C THR A 415 7.75 10.13 -8.71
N PRO A 416 7.78 10.93 -9.80
CA PRO A 416 7.18 10.54 -11.07
C PRO A 416 7.68 9.21 -11.59
N MET A 417 6.77 8.42 -12.17
CA MET A 417 7.11 7.20 -12.90
C MET A 417 8.11 7.52 -14.00
N GLN A 418 9.14 6.70 -14.11
CA GLN A 418 10.23 6.86 -15.06
C GLN A 418 9.95 6.04 -16.32
N TRP A 419 9.47 6.68 -17.38
CA TRP A 419 9.07 6.01 -18.61
C TRP A 419 10.21 5.81 -19.59
N ASP A 420 11.06 6.83 -19.74
CA ASP A 420 12.20 6.81 -20.66
C ASP A 420 13.30 7.81 -20.22
N ALA A 421 14.35 7.92 -21.04
CA ALA A 421 15.50 8.80 -20.77
C ALA A 421 15.29 10.25 -21.25
N SER A 422 14.11 10.62 -21.71
CA SER A 422 13.80 11.98 -22.14
C SER A 422 13.57 12.92 -20.94
N HIS A 423 13.44 14.22 -21.21
CA HIS A 423 13.20 15.23 -20.18
C HIS A 423 12.05 14.82 -19.24
N ASN A 424 12.23 15.04 -17.92
CA ASN A 424 11.29 14.60 -16.88
C ASN A 424 10.93 13.10 -16.95
N ALA A 425 11.84 12.27 -17.42
CA ALA A 425 11.62 10.83 -17.57
C ALA A 425 10.43 10.45 -18.46
N GLY A 426 9.99 11.32 -19.36
CA GLY A 426 8.79 11.12 -20.17
C GLY A 426 7.47 11.24 -19.40
N PHE A 427 7.50 11.68 -18.14
CA PHE A 427 6.32 11.83 -17.29
C PHE A 427 5.49 13.05 -17.66
N THR A 428 6.11 14.20 -17.90
CA THR A 428 5.44 15.47 -18.19
C THR A 428 6.26 16.36 -19.11
N GLU A 429 5.56 17.15 -19.95
CA GLU A 429 6.15 18.23 -20.72
C GLU A 429 6.29 19.54 -19.90
N GLY A 430 5.63 19.61 -18.73
CA GLY A 430 5.65 20.76 -17.84
C GLY A 430 6.61 20.60 -16.66
N GLU A 431 6.46 21.47 -15.67
CA GLU A 431 7.18 21.38 -14.39
C GLU A 431 6.54 20.29 -13.52
N PRO A 432 7.28 19.22 -13.12
CA PRO A 432 6.71 18.18 -12.27
C PRO A 432 6.31 18.73 -10.89
N TRP A 433 5.17 18.31 -10.37
CA TRP A 433 4.70 18.73 -9.04
C TRP A 433 5.66 18.33 -7.91
N ILE A 434 6.44 17.28 -8.11
CA ILE A 434 7.56 16.82 -7.26
C ILE A 434 8.71 16.38 -8.17
N GLY A 435 9.95 16.54 -7.73
CA GLY A 435 11.14 16.25 -8.53
C GLY A 435 11.23 14.81 -9.01
N VAL A 436 11.69 14.61 -10.23
CA VAL A 436 12.04 13.31 -10.80
C VAL A 436 13.34 12.82 -10.17
N CYS A 437 13.47 11.51 -9.91
CA CYS A 437 14.71 10.93 -9.42
C CYS A 437 15.80 11.01 -10.50
N ASP A 438 17.01 11.41 -10.11
CA ASP A 438 18.14 11.70 -11.04
C ASP A 438 18.58 10.50 -11.89
N ASN A 439 18.26 9.27 -11.47
CA ASN A 439 18.69 8.06 -12.18
C ASN A 439 17.78 7.66 -13.36
N TYR A 440 16.81 8.49 -13.73
CA TYR A 440 15.80 8.16 -14.75
C TYR A 440 16.39 7.85 -16.13
N GLU A 441 17.57 8.37 -16.47
CA GLU A 441 18.21 8.10 -17.76
C GLU A 441 18.56 6.62 -17.94
N THR A 442 18.83 5.91 -16.85
CA THR A 442 19.18 4.48 -16.85
C THR A 442 18.11 3.58 -16.24
N VAL A 443 17.32 4.10 -15.29
CA VAL A 443 16.24 3.37 -14.62
C VAL A 443 14.91 3.87 -15.16
N ASN A 444 14.38 3.19 -16.17
CA ASN A 444 13.12 3.58 -16.80
C ASN A 444 12.46 2.40 -17.50
N ALA A 445 11.18 2.54 -17.83
CA ALA A 445 10.38 1.49 -18.45
C ALA A 445 10.90 1.09 -19.83
N ARG A 446 11.34 2.05 -20.64
CA ARG A 446 11.88 1.76 -21.98
C ARG A 446 13.12 0.90 -21.91
N ALA A 447 14.09 1.28 -21.09
CA ALA A 447 15.31 0.51 -20.89
C ALA A 447 15.00 -0.91 -20.35
N ALA A 448 14.03 -1.03 -19.43
CA ALA A 448 13.62 -2.32 -18.90
C ALA A 448 12.94 -3.22 -19.94
N LEU A 449 12.13 -2.67 -20.83
CA LEU A 449 11.49 -3.43 -21.92
C LEU A 449 12.50 -3.89 -22.99
N ASP A 450 13.59 -3.14 -23.20
CA ASP A 450 14.62 -3.47 -24.16
C ASP A 450 15.66 -4.48 -23.62
N ASP A 451 15.64 -4.78 -22.33
CA ASP A 451 16.54 -5.73 -21.65
C ASP A 451 15.78 -6.96 -21.14
N ALA A 452 15.98 -8.10 -21.80
CA ALA A 452 15.30 -9.37 -21.44
C ALA A 452 15.62 -9.86 -20.02
N ASP A 453 16.73 -9.40 -19.43
CA ASP A 453 17.14 -9.73 -18.05
C ASP A 453 16.79 -8.61 -17.03
N SER A 454 15.92 -7.69 -17.40
CA SER A 454 15.49 -6.60 -16.50
C SER A 454 14.61 -7.07 -15.35
N VAL A 455 14.47 -6.22 -14.33
CA VAL A 455 13.52 -6.41 -13.22
C VAL A 455 12.09 -6.60 -13.73
N PHE A 456 11.69 -5.86 -14.77
CA PHE A 456 10.37 -5.96 -15.40
C PHE A 456 10.01 -7.40 -15.80
N TYR A 457 10.90 -8.10 -16.50
CA TYR A 457 10.63 -9.47 -16.96
C TYR A 457 10.67 -10.50 -15.83
N THR A 458 11.38 -10.22 -14.76
CA THR A 458 11.25 -11.02 -13.52
C THR A 458 9.85 -10.89 -12.93
N TYR A 459 9.32 -9.67 -12.79
CA TYR A 459 7.94 -9.46 -12.32
C TYR A 459 6.90 -10.07 -13.28
N GLN A 460 7.07 -9.93 -14.59
CA GLN A 460 6.21 -10.60 -15.58
C GLN A 460 6.20 -12.13 -15.36
N SER A 461 7.36 -12.72 -15.13
CA SER A 461 7.49 -14.17 -14.85
C SER A 461 6.81 -14.56 -13.53
N LEU A 462 6.96 -13.77 -12.48
CA LEU A 462 6.31 -13.98 -11.18
C LEU A 462 4.77 -13.98 -11.32
N ILE A 463 4.23 -13.03 -12.07
CA ILE A 463 2.79 -12.95 -12.34
C ILE A 463 2.30 -14.18 -13.09
N ARG A 464 3.02 -14.62 -14.11
CA ARG A 464 2.69 -15.83 -14.89
C ARG A 464 2.74 -17.09 -14.01
N LEU A 465 3.78 -17.24 -13.19
CA LEU A 465 3.95 -18.41 -12.32
C LEU A 465 2.81 -18.54 -11.30
N ARG A 466 2.27 -17.44 -10.79
CA ARG A 466 1.11 -17.49 -9.88
C ARG A 466 -0.12 -18.14 -10.51
N LYS A 467 -0.27 -18.04 -11.83
CA LYS A 467 -1.40 -18.64 -12.55
C LYS A 467 -1.18 -20.11 -12.91
N THR A 468 0.07 -20.55 -12.92
CA THR A 468 0.45 -21.90 -13.36
C THR A 468 0.89 -22.83 -12.24
N LEU A 469 1.18 -22.30 -11.05
CA LEU A 469 1.63 -23.07 -9.90
C LEU A 469 0.60 -22.98 -8.76
N PRO A 470 -0.33 -23.95 -8.63
CA PRO A 470 -1.37 -23.95 -7.59
C PRO A 470 -0.82 -23.85 -6.15
N VAL A 471 0.39 -24.35 -5.91
CA VAL A 471 1.06 -24.22 -4.60
C VAL A 471 1.23 -22.77 -4.15
N LEU A 472 1.35 -21.83 -5.07
CA LEU A 472 1.43 -20.39 -4.75
C LEU A 472 0.10 -19.85 -4.20
N THR A 473 -1.02 -20.37 -4.69
CA THR A 473 -2.36 -19.97 -4.22
C THR A 473 -2.76 -20.68 -2.93
N TRP A 474 -2.51 -21.99 -2.83
CA TRP A 474 -3.11 -22.83 -1.80
C TRP A 474 -2.13 -23.43 -0.81
N GLY A 475 -0.83 -23.41 -1.09
CA GLY A 475 0.18 -24.05 -0.26
C GLY A 475 0.29 -23.42 1.14
N ASP A 476 0.75 -24.22 2.08
CA ASP A 476 1.16 -23.80 3.41
C ASP A 476 2.45 -22.97 3.39
N TYR A 477 3.00 -22.64 4.54
CA TYR A 477 4.26 -21.91 4.67
C TYR A 477 5.11 -22.48 5.80
N GLU A 478 6.35 -22.81 5.49
CA GLU A 478 7.34 -23.25 6.46
C GLU A 478 8.65 -22.49 6.27
N ASP A 479 9.09 -21.78 7.31
CA ASP A 479 10.39 -21.08 7.33
C ASP A 479 11.48 -22.09 7.70
N LEU A 480 12.47 -22.27 6.83
CA LEU A 480 13.54 -23.26 6.99
C LEU A 480 14.81 -22.70 7.66
N LEU A 481 14.95 -21.37 7.71
CA LEU A 481 16.10 -20.69 8.32
C LEU A 481 15.65 -19.48 9.16
N PRO A 482 14.77 -19.68 10.16
CA PRO A 482 14.12 -18.56 10.86
C PRO A 482 15.10 -17.61 11.57
N GLU A 483 16.21 -18.13 12.09
CA GLU A 483 17.17 -17.33 12.86
C GLU A 483 18.36 -16.81 12.04
N HIS A 484 18.44 -17.14 10.74
CA HIS A 484 19.57 -16.71 9.93
C HIS A 484 19.45 -15.22 9.58
N PRO A 485 20.47 -14.36 9.87
CA PRO A 485 20.35 -12.93 9.71
C PRO A 485 20.32 -12.44 8.26
N SER A 486 20.83 -13.25 7.32
CA SER A 486 21.00 -12.86 5.91
C SER A 486 20.32 -13.77 4.91
N LEU A 487 19.95 -14.98 5.29
CA LEU A 487 19.25 -15.92 4.40
C LEU A 487 17.79 -16.05 4.76
N TRP A 488 16.95 -16.02 3.74
CA TRP A 488 15.54 -16.34 3.84
C TRP A 488 15.26 -17.57 2.98
N CYS A 489 14.91 -18.66 3.63
CA CYS A 489 14.58 -19.91 2.96
C CYS A 489 13.25 -20.43 3.48
N TYR A 490 12.29 -20.63 2.59
CA TYR A 490 11.00 -21.18 2.97
C TYR A 490 10.49 -22.20 1.94
N ARG A 491 9.56 -23.01 2.38
CA ARG A 491 8.90 -24.05 1.59
C ARG A 491 7.39 -23.84 1.61
N ARG A 492 6.76 -24.11 0.46
CA ARG A 492 5.31 -24.16 0.30
C ARG A 492 4.94 -25.55 -0.21
N GLN A 493 3.87 -26.15 0.31
CA GLN A 493 3.40 -27.46 -0.11
C GLN A 493 1.89 -27.49 -0.33
N TRP A 494 1.45 -28.15 -1.40
CA TRP A 494 0.03 -28.34 -1.71
C TRP A 494 -0.16 -29.52 -2.66
N GLN A 495 -0.94 -30.53 -2.26
CA GLN A 495 -1.34 -31.69 -3.07
C GLN A 495 -0.17 -32.37 -3.84
N GLY A 496 0.95 -32.55 -3.19
CA GLY A 496 2.13 -33.17 -3.78
C GLY A 496 3.08 -32.22 -4.49
N GLN A 497 2.65 -31.00 -4.83
CA GLN A 497 3.53 -29.97 -5.37
C GLN A 497 4.27 -29.26 -4.24
N THR A 498 5.57 -29.06 -4.40
CA THR A 498 6.43 -28.33 -3.46
C THR A 498 7.15 -27.19 -4.17
N LEU A 499 7.09 -26.00 -3.58
CA LEU A 499 7.93 -24.85 -3.94
C LEU A 499 8.96 -24.64 -2.85
N MET A 500 10.23 -24.50 -3.21
CA MET A 500 11.31 -24.07 -2.33
C MET A 500 11.87 -22.74 -2.84
N VAL A 501 11.95 -21.77 -1.92
CA VAL A 501 12.52 -20.44 -2.19
C VAL A 501 13.71 -20.22 -1.28
N VAL A 502 14.83 -19.79 -1.84
CA VAL A 502 15.98 -19.30 -1.05
C VAL A 502 16.39 -17.93 -1.56
N ALA A 503 16.72 -17.03 -0.65
CA ALA A 503 17.20 -15.69 -0.97
C ALA A 503 18.31 -15.26 -0.01
N ASN A 504 19.35 -14.66 -0.57
CA ASN A 504 20.38 -13.94 0.18
C ASN A 504 19.96 -12.44 0.25
N LEU A 505 19.71 -11.94 1.45
CA LEU A 505 19.27 -10.56 1.69
C LEU A 505 20.46 -9.57 1.84
N SER A 506 21.68 -10.01 1.57
CA SER A 506 22.89 -9.24 1.85
C SER A 506 23.79 -9.07 0.63
N ARG A 507 24.72 -8.09 0.72
CA ARG A 507 25.79 -7.88 -0.26
C ARG A 507 26.92 -8.92 -0.15
N GLU A 508 26.94 -9.70 0.94
CA GLU A 508 27.95 -10.72 1.17
C GLU A 508 27.51 -12.06 0.61
N ARG A 509 28.50 -12.85 0.15
CA ARG A 509 28.22 -14.23 -0.23
C ARG A 509 27.87 -15.03 1.01
N GLN A 510 26.84 -15.88 0.93
CA GLN A 510 26.35 -16.67 2.06
C GLN A 510 26.37 -18.17 1.73
N GLN A 511 26.96 -18.96 2.62
CA GLN A 511 26.91 -20.41 2.49
C GLN A 511 25.50 -20.89 2.83
N TRP A 512 24.86 -21.60 1.91
CA TRP A 512 23.57 -22.25 2.10
C TRP A 512 23.71 -23.75 2.03
N GLN A 513 23.15 -24.45 3.00
CA GLN A 513 23.16 -25.90 3.12
C GLN A 513 21.74 -26.39 3.38
N PRO A 514 20.99 -26.77 2.34
CA PRO A 514 19.65 -27.34 2.53
C PRO A 514 19.74 -28.77 3.09
N ASP A 515 18.67 -29.21 3.71
CA ASP A 515 18.47 -30.63 3.96
C ASP A 515 18.43 -31.41 2.63
N PRO A 516 18.89 -32.68 2.61
CA PRO A 516 18.84 -33.49 1.40
C PRO A 516 17.42 -33.58 0.83
N VAL A 517 17.27 -33.18 -0.43
CA VAL A 517 15.98 -33.27 -1.13
C VAL A 517 15.92 -34.52 -2.02
N GLN A 518 14.76 -35.14 -2.09
CA GLN A 518 14.49 -36.31 -2.95
C GLN A 518 13.58 -35.88 -4.12
N GLY A 519 13.47 -36.77 -5.11
CA GLY A 519 12.59 -36.57 -6.25
C GLY A 519 13.15 -35.64 -7.34
N ALA A 520 12.33 -35.39 -8.34
CA ALA A 520 12.68 -34.57 -9.48
C ALA A 520 12.32 -33.07 -9.19
N TRP A 521 13.31 -32.24 -9.30
CA TRP A 521 13.18 -30.79 -9.13
C TRP A 521 13.48 -30.07 -10.45
N ARG A 522 12.88 -28.92 -10.63
CA ARG A 522 13.23 -27.99 -11.71
C ARG A 522 13.33 -26.57 -11.17
N VAL A 523 14.15 -25.74 -11.79
CA VAL A 523 14.17 -24.31 -11.54
C VAL A 523 12.92 -23.69 -12.13
N ALA A 524 12.16 -22.95 -11.31
CA ALA A 524 11.04 -22.15 -11.78
C ALA A 524 11.47 -20.72 -12.10
N LEU A 525 12.39 -20.14 -11.31
CA LEU A 525 12.92 -18.81 -11.50
C LEU A 525 14.24 -18.63 -10.73
N GLY A 526 15.15 -17.83 -11.29
CA GLY A 526 16.37 -17.36 -10.64
C GLY A 526 16.70 -15.95 -11.09
N ASN A 527 17.42 -15.19 -10.29
CA ASN A 527 17.84 -13.82 -10.65
C ASN A 527 19.32 -13.71 -11.05
N TYR A 528 19.98 -14.83 -11.21
CA TYR A 528 21.32 -14.97 -11.81
C TYR A 528 21.29 -16.09 -12.83
N ASP A 529 22.23 -16.06 -13.78
CA ASP A 529 22.49 -17.17 -14.69
C ASP A 529 23.07 -18.38 -13.93
N ASP A 530 23.13 -19.54 -14.57
CA ASP A 530 23.79 -20.75 -14.06
C ASP A 530 23.23 -21.27 -12.70
N VAL A 531 21.92 -21.28 -12.55
CA VAL A 531 21.22 -21.81 -11.37
C VAL A 531 21.18 -23.34 -11.44
N PRO A 532 21.49 -24.06 -10.31
CA PRO A 532 21.43 -25.52 -10.31
C PRO A 532 20.00 -26.04 -10.47
N SER A 533 19.83 -27.14 -11.18
CA SER A 533 18.52 -27.73 -11.49
C SER A 533 17.73 -28.20 -10.27
N ARG A 534 18.39 -28.41 -9.14
CA ARG A 534 17.77 -28.85 -7.86
C ARG A 534 18.42 -28.16 -6.67
N PRO A 535 17.73 -28.07 -5.53
CA PRO A 535 18.32 -27.55 -4.30
C PRO A 535 19.55 -28.37 -3.88
N ASN A 536 20.68 -27.71 -3.69
CA ASN A 536 21.92 -28.31 -3.21
C ASN A 536 22.76 -27.27 -2.46
N ALA A 537 23.75 -27.75 -1.70
CA ALA A 537 24.69 -26.89 -1.00
C ALA A 537 25.42 -25.97 -1.97
N ARG A 538 25.41 -24.65 -1.66
CA ARG A 538 26.09 -23.68 -2.51
C ARG A 538 26.43 -22.37 -1.78
N LEU A 539 27.35 -21.64 -2.36
CA LEU A 539 27.65 -20.28 -1.94
C LEU A 539 26.78 -19.31 -2.76
N LEU A 540 25.74 -18.78 -2.11
CA LEU A 540 24.83 -17.80 -2.73
C LEU A 540 25.54 -16.46 -2.95
N ARG A 541 25.36 -15.89 -4.12
CA ARG A 541 25.90 -14.56 -4.51
C ARG A 541 25.13 -13.43 -3.81
N PRO A 542 25.63 -12.19 -3.82
CA PRO A 542 24.89 -11.05 -3.29
C PRO A 542 23.48 -10.94 -3.86
N PHE A 543 22.48 -10.85 -3.02
CA PHE A 543 21.05 -10.76 -3.38
C PHE A 543 20.56 -11.86 -4.33
N GLU A 544 21.20 -13.02 -4.35
CA GLU A 544 20.75 -14.16 -5.16
C GLU A 544 19.48 -14.78 -4.58
N ALA A 545 18.49 -15.02 -5.46
CA ALA A 545 17.27 -15.74 -5.13
C ALA A 545 16.97 -16.82 -6.16
N ILE A 546 16.42 -17.95 -5.70
CA ILE A 546 16.09 -19.08 -6.55
C ILE A 546 14.78 -19.73 -6.09
N TRP A 547 13.93 -20.06 -7.06
CA TRP A 547 12.74 -20.88 -6.88
C TRP A 547 12.93 -22.24 -7.54
N TRP A 548 12.76 -23.31 -6.79
CA TRP A 548 12.64 -24.67 -7.34
C TRP A 548 11.24 -25.23 -7.07
N VAL A 549 10.75 -25.99 -8.03
CA VAL A 549 9.47 -26.68 -7.92
C VAL A 549 9.69 -28.17 -8.10
N GLN A 550 9.02 -28.94 -7.27
CA GLN A 550 8.86 -30.38 -7.37
C GLN A 550 7.38 -30.69 -7.59
N GLU A 551 7.08 -31.56 -8.58
CA GLU A 551 5.73 -32.02 -8.91
C GLU A 551 5.58 -33.51 -8.63
#